data_25ac2fc50a8fa0dd6ef95e5b0e564db6
#
_entry.id   25ac2fc50a8fa0dd6ef95e5b0e564db6
#
_cell.length_a   1.000
_cell.length_b   1.000
_cell.length_c   1.000
_cell.angle_alpha   90.00
_cell.angle_beta   90.00
_cell.angle_gamma   90.00
#
_symmetry.space_group_name_H-M   'P 1'
#
loop_
_entity.id
_entity.type
_entity.pdbx_description
1 polymer ?
#
loop_
_entity_poly.entity_id
_entity_poly.type
_entity_poly.pdbx_seq_one_letter_code
_entity_poly.pdbx_strand_id
1 'polypeptide(L)'
;MAPLPAPSFWNAQYSNPGARAFLDELRSLTQVIIISDTFEQFAKPLMEKLGWPTLFCNELVVAEDGTITDFAMRCPETKLTTVRALHSCGMQTIAAGDSHNDLGMILDSKAGFLFRTTDAIKAEYPELPALETYNELLAAIKAAL
;
A
#
# COMPACT_ATOMS: atom_id res chain seq x y z
N MET A 1 -15.13 -18.95 -14.07
CA MET A 1 -14.20 -18.16 -13.23
C MET A 1 -13.76 -19.00 -12.04
N ALA A 2 -12.52 -18.87 -11.57
CA ALA A 2 -11.97 -19.72 -10.50
C ALA A 2 -12.55 -19.37 -9.12
N PRO A 3 -12.74 -20.32 -8.21
CA PRO A 3 -13.11 -20.04 -6.83
C PRO A 3 -11.97 -19.28 -6.11
N LEU A 4 -12.32 -18.49 -5.08
CA LEU A 4 -11.35 -17.82 -4.25
C LEU A 4 -10.38 -18.86 -3.62
N PRO A 5 -9.07 -18.63 -3.67
CA PRO A 5 -8.11 -19.52 -3.02
C PRO A 5 -8.30 -19.50 -1.50
N ALA A 6 -7.97 -20.62 -0.86
CA ALA A 6 -8.10 -20.75 0.58
C ALA A 6 -7.27 -19.71 1.35
N PRO A 7 -7.75 -19.22 2.50
CA PRO A 7 -7.04 -18.21 3.30
C PRO A 7 -5.58 -18.58 3.66
N SER A 8 -5.28 -19.88 3.80
CA SER A 8 -3.94 -20.39 4.06
C SER A 8 -2.93 -20.11 2.95
N PHE A 9 -3.37 -19.99 1.70
CA PHE A 9 -2.51 -19.66 0.56
C PHE A 9 -1.90 -18.27 0.68
N TRP A 10 -2.69 -17.30 1.10
CA TRP A 10 -2.26 -15.89 1.26
C TRP A 10 -1.41 -15.70 2.52
N ASN A 11 -1.59 -16.54 3.53
CA ASN A 11 -0.87 -16.46 4.79
C ASN A 11 0.63 -16.75 4.69
N ALA A 12 1.03 -17.64 3.78
CA ALA A 12 2.43 -18.03 3.62
C ALA A 12 3.24 -17.09 2.72
N GLN A 13 2.58 -16.44 1.77
CA GLN A 13 3.25 -15.69 0.70
C GLN A 13 3.46 -14.20 1.00
N TYR A 14 2.70 -13.62 1.94
CA TYR A 14 2.69 -12.17 2.21
C TYR A 14 3.06 -11.79 3.65
N SER A 15 3.64 -12.68 4.44
CA SER A 15 4.20 -12.30 5.74
C SER A 15 5.55 -11.63 5.54
N ASN A 16 5.58 -10.31 5.53
CA ASN A 16 6.79 -9.51 5.54
C ASN A 16 7.25 -9.35 7.00
N PRO A 17 8.32 -10.03 7.45
CA PRO A 17 8.78 -9.89 8.83
C PRO A 17 9.05 -8.44 9.18
N GLY A 18 8.53 -7.99 10.33
CA GLY A 18 8.67 -6.62 10.80
C GLY A 18 7.62 -5.63 10.31
N ALA A 19 6.76 -5.99 9.34
CA ALA A 19 5.73 -5.09 8.82
C ALA A 19 4.75 -4.64 9.91
N ARG A 20 4.30 -5.56 10.78
CA ARG A 20 3.38 -5.24 11.89
C ARG A 20 4.01 -4.26 12.86
N ALA A 21 5.22 -4.51 13.32
CA ALA A 21 5.92 -3.65 14.26
C ALA A 21 6.18 -2.25 13.66
N PHE A 22 6.58 -2.19 12.39
CA PHE A 22 6.73 -0.94 11.65
C PHE A 22 5.42 -0.14 11.59
N LEU A 23 4.32 -0.78 11.23
CA LEU A 23 3.01 -0.12 11.14
C LEU A 23 2.51 0.34 12.52
N ASP A 24 2.68 -0.46 13.56
CA ASP A 24 2.28 -0.09 14.92
C ASP A 24 3.04 1.14 15.41
N GLU A 25 4.35 1.23 15.16
CA GLU A 25 5.14 2.40 15.50
C GLU A 25 4.74 3.62 14.66
N LEU A 26 4.59 3.47 13.35
CA LEU A 26 4.19 4.54 12.46
C LEU A 26 2.81 5.10 12.82
N ARG A 27 1.86 4.23 13.15
CA ARG A 27 0.49 4.62 13.58
C ARG A 27 0.47 5.37 14.92
N SER A 28 1.48 5.23 15.74
CA SER A 28 1.63 6.03 16.97
C SER A 28 2.07 7.47 16.69
N LEU A 29 2.60 7.74 15.51
CA LEU A 29 3.14 9.04 15.12
C LEU A 29 2.21 9.82 14.17
N THR A 30 1.51 9.11 13.29
CA THR A 30 0.68 9.73 12.24
C THR A 30 -0.42 8.79 11.79
N GLN A 31 -1.35 9.30 10.98
CA GLN A 31 -2.35 8.49 10.29
C GLN A 31 -1.69 7.70 9.16
N VAL A 32 -2.08 6.44 9.03
CA VAL A 32 -1.54 5.53 8.00
C VAL A 32 -2.66 5.00 7.14
N ILE A 33 -2.46 5.09 5.83
CA ILE A 33 -3.36 4.53 4.82
C ILE A 33 -2.54 3.61 3.92
N ILE A 34 -2.98 2.37 3.76
CA ILE A 34 -2.49 1.46 2.73
C ILE A 34 -3.36 1.65 1.50
N ILE A 35 -2.72 1.94 0.36
CA ILE A 35 -3.40 2.07 -0.92
C ILE A 35 -2.86 0.97 -1.84
N SER A 36 -3.74 0.09 -2.31
CA SER A 36 -3.35 -1.08 -3.08
C SER A 36 -4.30 -1.31 -4.25
N ASP A 37 -3.76 -1.81 -5.35
CA ASP A 37 -4.56 -2.24 -6.51
C ASP A 37 -5.10 -3.68 -6.35
N THR A 38 -4.87 -4.31 -5.21
CA THR A 38 -5.47 -5.60 -4.83
C THR A 38 -6.98 -5.48 -4.58
N PHE A 39 -7.60 -6.60 -4.25
CA PHE A 39 -9.01 -6.68 -3.92
C PHE A 39 -9.22 -6.95 -2.42
N GLU A 40 -10.28 -6.40 -1.85
CA GLU A 40 -10.60 -6.51 -0.42
C GLU A 40 -10.61 -7.96 0.06
N GLN A 41 -11.21 -8.85 -0.72
CA GLN A 41 -11.33 -10.27 -0.39
C GLN A 41 -9.97 -10.96 -0.24
N PHE A 42 -8.96 -10.50 -0.98
CA PHE A 42 -7.60 -11.03 -0.86
C PHE A 42 -6.79 -10.32 0.23
N ALA A 43 -7.04 -9.04 0.45
CA ALA A 43 -6.31 -8.25 1.43
C ALA A 43 -6.73 -8.55 2.88
N LYS A 44 -7.98 -8.94 3.12
CA LYS A 44 -8.56 -9.15 4.46
C LYS A 44 -7.68 -9.97 5.41
N PRO A 45 -7.20 -11.17 5.05
CA PRO A 45 -6.39 -11.98 5.96
C PRO A 45 -5.05 -11.32 6.34
N LEU A 46 -4.48 -10.51 5.44
CA LEU A 46 -3.28 -9.74 5.72
C LEU A 46 -3.59 -8.54 6.63
N MET A 47 -4.68 -7.85 6.39
CA MET A 47 -5.10 -6.71 7.22
C MET A 47 -5.38 -7.12 8.66
N GLU A 48 -5.96 -8.30 8.89
CA GLU A 48 -6.14 -8.88 10.21
C GLU A 48 -4.80 -9.01 10.95
N LYS A 49 -3.78 -9.57 10.29
CA LYS A 49 -2.44 -9.71 10.86
C LYS A 49 -1.76 -8.36 11.14
N LEU A 50 -2.05 -7.36 10.33
CA LEU A 50 -1.49 -6.01 10.48
C LEU A 50 -2.27 -5.13 11.47
N GLY A 51 -3.32 -5.66 12.13
CA GLY A 51 -4.10 -4.92 13.11
C GLY A 51 -5.10 -3.94 12.48
N TRP A 52 -5.63 -4.29 11.31
CA TRP A 52 -6.66 -3.53 10.60
C TRP A 52 -6.27 -2.07 10.32
N PRO A 53 -5.14 -1.82 9.63
CA PRO A 53 -4.84 -0.48 9.14
C PRO A 53 -5.91 -0.04 8.12
N THR A 54 -6.06 1.26 7.93
CA THR A 54 -6.92 1.79 6.86
C THR A 54 -6.44 1.29 5.52
N LEU A 55 -7.32 0.68 4.74
CA LEU A 55 -7.03 0.12 3.43
C LEU A 55 -7.96 0.72 2.39
N PHE A 56 -7.37 1.27 1.33
CA PHE A 56 -8.07 1.63 0.11
C PHE A 56 -7.64 0.69 -1.01
N CYS A 57 -8.55 -0.14 -1.47
CA CYS A 57 -8.33 -1.13 -2.52
C CYS A 57 -9.60 -1.32 -3.37
N ASN A 58 -9.53 -2.25 -4.29
CA ASN A 58 -10.64 -2.61 -5.16
C ASN A 58 -11.49 -3.72 -4.54
N GLU A 59 -12.57 -4.10 -5.19
CA GLU A 59 -13.51 -5.11 -4.72
C GLU A 59 -13.82 -6.13 -5.81
N LEU A 60 -13.92 -7.41 -5.43
CA LEU A 60 -14.45 -8.46 -6.30
C LEU A 60 -15.95 -8.57 -6.11
N VAL A 61 -16.67 -8.79 -7.20
CA VAL A 61 -18.07 -9.21 -7.15
C VAL A 61 -18.11 -10.73 -7.06
N VAL A 62 -18.58 -11.24 -5.93
CA VAL A 62 -18.61 -12.67 -5.63
C VAL A 62 -20.06 -13.13 -5.48
N ALA A 63 -20.44 -14.16 -6.24
CA ALA A 63 -21.76 -14.77 -6.15
C ALA A 63 -21.91 -15.56 -4.84
N GLU A 64 -23.15 -15.94 -4.50
CA GLU A 64 -23.47 -16.71 -3.27
C GLU A 64 -22.72 -18.05 -3.16
N ASP A 65 -22.40 -18.66 -4.29
CA ASP A 65 -21.62 -19.92 -4.37
C ASP A 65 -20.11 -19.72 -4.22
N GLY A 66 -19.64 -18.46 -4.03
CA GLY A 66 -18.21 -18.12 -3.92
C GLY A 66 -17.51 -17.88 -5.26
N THR A 67 -18.22 -17.94 -6.38
CA THR A 67 -17.64 -17.69 -7.70
C THR A 67 -17.41 -16.20 -7.93
N ILE A 68 -16.22 -15.82 -8.41
CA ILE A 68 -15.91 -14.46 -8.82
C ILE A 68 -16.60 -14.21 -10.17
N THR A 69 -17.52 -13.26 -10.22
CA THR A 69 -18.30 -12.93 -11.41
C THR A 69 -17.86 -11.64 -12.08
N ASP A 70 -17.28 -10.70 -11.31
CA ASP A 70 -16.83 -9.41 -11.80
C ASP A 70 -15.86 -8.76 -10.82
N PHE A 71 -15.40 -7.56 -11.10
CA PHE A 71 -14.62 -6.72 -10.19
C PHE A 71 -15.05 -5.25 -10.29
N ALA A 72 -14.91 -4.54 -9.19
CA ALA A 72 -15.19 -3.10 -9.11
C ALA A 72 -13.91 -2.35 -8.77
N MET A 73 -13.45 -1.51 -9.71
CA MET A 73 -12.35 -0.58 -9.46
C MET A 73 -12.85 0.60 -8.65
N ARG A 74 -12.18 0.94 -7.56
CA ARG A 74 -12.57 2.05 -6.67
C ARG A 74 -12.58 3.41 -7.39
N CYS A 75 -11.52 3.71 -8.13
CA CYS A 75 -11.39 4.90 -8.97
C CYS A 75 -10.24 4.73 -9.97
N PRO A 76 -10.16 5.52 -11.05
CA PRO A 76 -8.99 5.52 -11.93
C PRO A 76 -7.74 5.99 -11.19
N GLU A 77 -6.57 5.43 -11.52
CA GLU A 77 -5.27 5.77 -10.93
C GLU A 77 -5.36 5.87 -9.39
N THR A 78 -5.85 4.80 -8.76
CA THR A 78 -6.33 4.78 -7.36
C THR A 78 -5.37 5.43 -6.37
N LYS A 79 -4.06 5.26 -6.55
CA LYS A 79 -3.01 5.79 -5.64
C LYS A 79 -2.86 7.30 -5.77
N LEU A 80 -2.66 7.80 -6.98
CA LEU A 80 -2.52 9.24 -7.24
C LEU A 80 -3.82 10.00 -6.93
N THR A 81 -4.98 9.45 -7.35
CA THR A 81 -6.30 10.06 -7.08
C THR A 81 -6.54 10.18 -5.57
N THR A 82 -6.17 9.18 -4.77
CA THR A 82 -6.31 9.22 -3.32
C THR A 82 -5.44 10.31 -2.70
N VAL A 83 -4.17 10.41 -3.07
CA VAL A 83 -3.25 11.44 -2.57
C VAL A 83 -3.78 12.83 -2.90
N ARG A 84 -4.21 13.06 -4.12
CA ARG A 84 -4.78 14.36 -4.54
C ARG A 84 -6.07 14.69 -3.80
N ALA A 85 -6.93 13.72 -3.53
CA ALA A 85 -8.13 13.92 -2.72
C ALA A 85 -7.78 14.34 -1.28
N LEU A 86 -6.77 13.71 -0.66
CA LEU A 86 -6.27 14.09 0.65
C LEU A 86 -5.70 15.52 0.65
N HIS A 87 -4.94 15.89 -0.37
CA HIS A 87 -4.44 17.26 -0.54
C HIS A 87 -5.59 18.27 -0.66
N SER A 88 -6.66 17.94 -1.39
CA SER A 88 -7.84 18.81 -1.52
C SER A 88 -8.60 18.99 -0.21
N CYS A 89 -8.44 18.07 0.75
CA CYS A 89 -8.95 18.19 2.11
C CYS A 89 -7.99 18.94 3.06
N GLY A 90 -6.90 19.51 2.56
CA GLY A 90 -5.91 20.22 3.37
C GLY A 90 -4.89 19.33 4.09
N MET A 91 -4.83 18.04 3.77
CA MET A 91 -3.87 17.10 4.36
C MET A 91 -2.58 17.07 3.54
N GLN A 92 -1.44 16.96 4.21
CA GLN A 92 -0.16 16.64 3.56
C GLN A 92 0.09 15.14 3.62
N THR A 93 0.76 14.60 2.60
CA THR A 93 1.05 13.17 2.51
C THR A 93 2.55 12.90 2.42
N ILE A 94 2.97 11.78 2.98
CA ILE A 94 4.26 11.15 2.77
C ILE A 94 3.94 9.79 2.16
N ALA A 95 4.57 9.43 1.05
CA ALA A 95 4.26 8.19 0.35
C ALA A 95 5.49 7.31 0.16
N ALA A 96 5.29 6.00 0.23
CA ALA A 96 6.31 5.00 -0.07
C ALA A 96 5.71 3.88 -0.92
N GLY A 97 6.51 3.33 -1.81
CA GLY A 97 6.10 2.23 -2.68
C GLY A 97 7.27 1.61 -3.45
N ASP A 98 7.00 0.55 -4.19
CA ASP A 98 8.04 -0.29 -4.82
C ASP A 98 7.94 -0.38 -6.34
N SER A 99 6.86 0.10 -6.95
CA SER A 99 6.54 -0.13 -8.35
C SER A 99 6.16 1.13 -9.12
N HIS A 100 6.13 1.04 -10.45
CA HIS A 100 5.80 2.19 -11.31
C HIS A 100 4.43 2.79 -11.03
N ASN A 101 3.44 1.98 -10.63
CA ASN A 101 2.10 2.48 -10.28
C ASN A 101 2.07 3.25 -8.95
N ASP A 102 3.15 3.23 -8.16
CA ASP A 102 3.30 4.03 -6.94
C ASP A 102 3.87 5.42 -7.21
N LEU A 103 4.58 5.60 -8.33
CA LEU A 103 5.35 6.81 -8.62
C LEU A 103 4.49 8.08 -8.63
N GLY A 104 3.28 7.99 -9.17
CA GLY A 104 2.36 9.14 -9.17
C GLY A 104 2.09 9.67 -7.75
N MET A 105 1.77 8.79 -6.81
CA MET A 105 1.54 9.19 -5.42
C MET A 105 2.82 9.62 -4.70
N ILE A 106 3.96 8.97 -5.00
CA ILE A 106 5.26 9.27 -4.40
C ILE A 106 5.71 10.69 -4.81
N LEU A 107 5.65 11.00 -6.09
CA LEU A 107 6.08 12.29 -6.63
C LEU A 107 5.14 13.44 -6.27
N ASP A 108 3.85 13.18 -6.10
CA ASP A 108 2.83 14.19 -5.74
C ASP A 108 2.79 14.48 -4.22
N SER A 109 3.45 13.67 -3.40
CA SER A 109 3.48 13.83 -1.93
C SER A 109 4.57 14.83 -1.48
N LYS A 110 4.41 15.37 -0.26
CA LYS A 110 5.39 16.26 0.38
C LYS A 110 6.78 15.62 0.47
N ALA A 111 6.81 14.31 0.76
CA ALA A 111 8.01 13.47 0.73
C ALA A 111 7.65 12.10 0.16
N GLY A 112 8.55 11.53 -0.63
CA GLY A 112 8.35 10.27 -1.29
C GLY A 112 9.56 9.37 -1.20
N PHE A 113 9.34 8.08 -1.00
CA PHE A 113 10.39 7.07 -0.82
C PHE A 113 10.12 5.84 -1.69
N LEU A 114 11.19 5.33 -2.31
CA LEU A 114 11.19 4.01 -2.91
C LEU A 114 11.53 2.98 -1.83
N PHE A 115 10.72 1.95 -1.67
CA PHE A 115 10.94 0.92 -0.65
C PHE A 115 11.00 -0.47 -1.29
N ARG A 116 12.18 -1.11 -1.21
CA ARG A 116 12.43 -2.45 -1.78
C ARG A 116 12.09 -2.53 -3.27
N THR A 117 12.39 -1.48 -4.00
CA THR A 117 12.13 -1.38 -5.44
C THR A 117 13.22 -2.06 -6.27
N THR A 118 13.01 -2.14 -7.58
CA THR A 118 13.97 -2.70 -8.52
C THR A 118 15.09 -1.71 -8.85
N ASP A 119 16.26 -2.22 -9.28
CA ASP A 119 17.37 -1.39 -9.70
C ASP A 119 17.02 -0.53 -10.93
N ALA A 120 16.11 -1.01 -11.78
CA ALA A 120 15.61 -0.24 -12.92
C ALA A 120 14.89 1.03 -12.47
N ILE A 121 13.99 0.94 -11.48
CA ILE A 121 13.26 2.11 -10.95
C ILE A 121 14.22 3.05 -10.21
N LYS A 122 15.18 2.52 -9.45
CA LYS A 122 16.23 3.34 -8.79
C LYS A 122 17.04 4.16 -9.81
N ALA A 123 17.38 3.55 -10.94
CA ALA A 123 18.12 4.22 -11.99
C ALA A 123 17.28 5.27 -12.74
N GLU A 124 15.99 5.02 -12.89
CA GLU A 124 15.05 5.95 -13.55
C GLU A 124 14.72 7.18 -12.67
N TYR A 125 14.70 7.00 -11.35
CA TYR A 125 14.38 8.04 -10.37
C TYR A 125 15.46 8.20 -9.29
N PRO A 126 16.69 8.63 -9.70
CA PRO A 126 17.83 8.73 -8.78
C PRO A 126 17.66 9.79 -7.70
N GLU A 127 16.73 10.72 -7.87
CA GLU A 127 16.40 11.76 -6.88
C GLU A 127 15.54 11.24 -5.72
N LEU A 128 14.88 10.09 -5.87
CA LEU A 128 14.06 9.50 -4.81
C LEU A 128 14.93 8.61 -3.90
N PRO A 129 14.88 8.82 -2.57
CA PRO A 129 15.56 7.92 -1.65
C PRO A 129 15.05 6.49 -1.78
N ALA A 130 15.95 5.54 -2.04
CA ALA A 130 15.64 4.12 -2.13
C ALA A 130 16.09 3.42 -0.85
N LEU A 131 15.15 2.83 -0.14
CA LEU A 131 15.32 2.26 1.20
C LEU A 131 14.98 0.76 1.17
N GLU A 132 15.70 -0.03 1.98
CA GLU A 132 15.58 -1.49 1.95
C GLU A 132 15.03 -2.07 3.27
N THR A 133 15.18 -1.38 4.38
CA THR A 133 14.74 -1.84 5.69
C THR A 133 13.63 -0.98 6.28
N TYR A 134 12.78 -1.58 7.10
CA TYR A 134 11.74 -0.82 7.82
C TYR A 134 12.33 0.25 8.75
N ASN A 135 13.51 0.02 9.32
CA ASN A 135 14.18 1.01 10.17
C ASN A 135 14.61 2.24 9.36
N GLU A 136 15.17 2.04 8.17
CA GLU A 136 15.52 3.15 7.25
C GLU A 136 14.27 3.93 6.84
N LEU A 137 13.21 3.22 6.43
CA LEU A 137 11.95 3.85 6.03
C LEU A 137 11.32 4.64 7.18
N LEU A 138 11.28 4.06 8.38
CA LEU A 138 10.75 4.74 9.57
C LEU A 138 11.54 6.00 9.92
N ALA A 139 12.88 5.93 9.88
CA ALA A 139 13.75 7.08 10.12
C ALA A 139 13.53 8.20 9.09
N ALA A 140 13.41 7.84 7.81
CA ALA A 140 13.15 8.79 6.74
C ALA A 140 11.78 9.46 6.88
N ILE A 141 10.74 8.70 7.22
CA ILE A 141 9.40 9.23 7.47
C ILE A 141 9.42 10.17 8.68
N LYS A 142 10.03 9.78 9.81
CA LYS A 142 10.16 10.63 11.00
C LYS A 142 10.84 11.97 10.68
N ALA A 143 11.86 11.97 9.84
CA ALA A 143 12.54 13.19 9.43
C ALA A 143 11.69 14.09 8.53
N ALA A 144 10.67 13.56 7.86
CA ALA A 144 9.78 14.29 6.97
C ALA A 144 8.47 14.76 7.64
N LEU A 145 8.15 14.26 8.83
CA LEU A 145 6.98 14.69 9.61
C LEU A 145 7.18 16.11 10.15
#